data_61d27a92199ec567e2243daf64c9386f
#
_entry.id   61d27a92199ec567e2243daf64c9386f
#
_cell.length_a   1.000
_cell.length_b   1.000
_cell.length_c   1.000
_cell.angle_alpha   90.00
_cell.angle_beta   90.00
_cell.angle_gamma   90.00
#
_symmetry.space_group_name_H-M   'P 1'
#
loop_
_entity.id
_entity.type
_entity.pdbx_description
1 polymer ?
#
loop_
_entity_poly.entity_id
_entity_poly.type
_entity_poly.pdbx_seq_one_letter_code
_entity_poly.pdbx_strand_id
1 'polypeptide(L)'
;KGDEYVFVQRDEFEQLINEGGLYEWAEFHGNLYGTPLPTPPDGADVLLEIEVQGARQVRDQHPDATVILLVPPSNTELEARLRARGDTDEHVARRLVSSSAEIEIGKDLANFVVVNDSLEETITQILGIISTVRQSRD
;
A
#
# COMPACT_ATOMS: atom_id res chain seq x y z
N LYS A 1 -12.78 3.92 -13.86
CA LYS A 1 -11.58 4.03 -13.01
C LYS A 1 -11.19 5.45 -12.65
N GLY A 2 -11.74 6.47 -13.33
CA GLY A 2 -11.54 7.87 -12.95
C GLY A 2 -12.18 8.24 -11.63
N ASP A 3 -13.12 7.47 -11.17
CA ASP A 3 -13.84 7.74 -9.92
C ASP A 3 -13.00 7.45 -8.67
N GLU A 4 -11.88 6.74 -8.83
CA GLU A 4 -10.97 6.39 -7.73
C GLU A 4 -9.96 7.49 -7.43
N TYR A 5 -9.81 8.47 -8.32
CA TYR A 5 -8.84 9.55 -8.18
C TYR A 5 -9.53 10.91 -8.24
N VAL A 6 -9.15 11.80 -7.34
CA VAL A 6 -9.53 13.20 -7.39
C VAL A 6 -8.38 13.97 -8.01
N PHE A 7 -8.62 14.64 -9.14
CA PHE A 7 -7.59 15.41 -9.84
C PHE A 7 -7.57 16.84 -9.35
N VAL A 8 -6.40 17.32 -8.94
CA VAL A 8 -6.20 18.69 -8.48
C VAL A 8 -5.03 19.31 -9.22
N GLN A 9 -4.94 20.63 -9.19
CA GLN A 9 -3.79 21.33 -9.73
C GLN A 9 -2.57 21.11 -8.85
N ARG A 10 -1.36 21.22 -9.42
CA ARG A 10 -0.12 20.99 -8.70
C ARG A 10 0.03 21.89 -7.47
N ASP A 11 -0.33 23.16 -7.61
CA ASP A 11 -0.27 24.12 -6.49
C ASP A 11 -1.24 23.75 -5.36
N GLU A 12 -2.42 23.25 -5.68
CA GLU A 12 -3.37 22.76 -4.69
C GLU A 12 -2.81 21.53 -3.95
N PHE A 13 -2.15 20.64 -4.67
CA PHE A 13 -1.53 19.45 -4.07
C PHE A 13 -0.39 19.84 -3.14
N GLU A 14 0.47 20.76 -3.57
CA GLU A 14 1.57 21.26 -2.74
C GLU A 14 1.06 21.94 -1.48
N GLN A 15 -0.06 22.64 -1.56
CA GLN A 15 -0.70 23.23 -0.40
C GLN A 15 -1.18 22.15 0.58
N LEU A 16 -1.77 21.06 0.08
CA LEU A 16 -2.17 19.91 0.91
C LEU A 16 -0.99 19.30 1.65
N ILE A 17 0.17 19.17 0.98
CA ILE A 17 1.39 18.68 1.62
C ILE A 17 1.78 19.60 2.77
N ASN A 18 1.82 20.90 2.52
CA ASN A 18 2.26 21.89 3.50
C ASN A 18 1.32 21.98 4.70
N GLU A 19 0.05 21.73 4.50
CA GLU A 19 -0.97 21.76 5.56
C GLU A 19 -1.10 20.43 6.30
N GLY A 20 -0.37 19.39 5.87
CA GLY A 20 -0.50 18.06 6.46
C GLY A 20 -1.81 17.37 6.14
N GLY A 21 -2.43 17.71 5.01
CA GLY A 21 -3.72 17.18 4.58
C GLY A 21 -3.67 15.81 3.90
N LEU A 22 -2.50 15.19 3.83
CA LEU A 22 -2.31 13.90 3.19
C LEU A 22 -1.73 12.89 4.18
N TYR A 23 -2.18 11.63 4.10
CA TYR A 23 -1.57 10.53 4.84
C TYR A 23 -0.18 10.22 4.31
N GLU A 24 -0.03 10.25 3.01
CA GLU A 24 1.23 10.00 2.30
C GLU A 24 1.16 10.65 0.93
N TRP A 25 2.32 10.88 0.33
CA TRP A 25 2.40 11.39 -1.02
C TRP A 25 3.72 11.00 -1.66
N ALA A 26 3.75 10.98 -2.98
CA ALA A 26 4.95 10.67 -3.76
C ALA A 26 4.87 11.33 -5.12
N GLU A 27 6.04 11.59 -5.71
CA GLU A 27 6.15 12.01 -7.10
C GLU A 27 6.52 10.79 -7.96
N PHE A 28 5.78 10.63 -9.05
CA PHE A 28 5.99 9.51 -9.96
C PHE A 28 5.80 9.99 -11.39
N HIS A 29 6.86 9.87 -12.20
CA HIS A 29 6.87 10.34 -13.59
C HIS A 29 6.44 11.81 -13.73
N GLY A 30 6.88 12.68 -12.82
CA GLY A 30 6.57 14.11 -12.85
C GLY A 30 5.21 14.49 -12.30
N ASN A 31 4.41 13.51 -11.87
CA ASN A 31 3.09 13.74 -11.28
C ASN A 31 3.12 13.47 -9.79
N LEU A 32 2.31 14.21 -9.05
CA LEU A 32 2.16 14.02 -7.61
C LEU A 32 0.93 13.16 -7.32
N TYR A 33 1.10 12.19 -6.45
CA TYR A 33 0.05 11.29 -5.97
C TYR A 33 0.04 11.26 -4.46
N GLY A 34 -1.11 11.20 -3.86
CA GLY A 34 -1.22 11.11 -2.41
C GLY A 34 -2.60 10.66 -1.96
N THR A 35 -2.67 10.28 -0.69
CA THR A 35 -3.91 9.86 -0.07
C THR A 35 -4.37 10.93 0.90
N PRO A 36 -5.53 11.57 0.67
CA PRO A 36 -6.03 12.57 1.59
C PRO A 36 -6.40 11.96 2.94
N LEU A 37 -6.36 12.79 3.99
CA LEU A 37 -6.83 12.36 5.30
C LEU A 37 -8.34 12.12 5.21
N PRO A 38 -8.81 10.89 5.47
CA PRO A 38 -10.24 10.63 5.48
C PRO A 38 -10.87 11.14 6.77
N THR A 39 -12.18 11.34 6.71
CA THR A 39 -12.99 11.65 7.89
C THR A 39 -13.95 10.48 8.12
N PRO A 40 -13.44 9.35 8.65
CA PRO A 40 -14.31 8.19 8.86
C PRO A 40 -15.32 8.44 9.99
N PRO A 41 -16.46 7.74 9.98
CA PRO A 41 -17.37 7.78 11.11
C PRO A 41 -16.66 7.34 12.40
N ASP A 42 -17.13 7.82 13.53
CA ASP A 42 -16.60 7.43 14.83
C ASP A 42 -16.65 5.90 14.98
N GLY A 43 -15.55 5.33 15.47
CA GLY A 43 -15.43 3.89 15.65
C GLY A 43 -15.09 3.10 14.40
N ALA A 44 -14.94 3.76 13.25
CA ALA A 44 -14.54 3.10 12.02
C ALA A 44 -13.02 3.09 11.88
N ASP A 45 -12.49 2.02 11.29
CA ASP A 45 -11.07 1.94 10.94
C ASP A 45 -10.85 2.49 9.53
N VAL A 46 -9.62 2.90 9.28
CA VAL A 46 -9.18 3.32 7.95
C VAL A 46 -8.24 2.25 7.40
N LEU A 47 -8.56 1.72 6.22
CA LEU A 47 -7.73 0.76 5.51
C LEU A 47 -7.14 1.45 4.29
N LEU A 48 -5.81 1.47 4.22
CA LEU A 48 -5.09 2.06 3.10
C LEU A 48 -4.43 0.95 2.27
N GLU A 49 -4.56 1.04 0.96
CA GLU A 49 -3.83 0.19 0.03
C GLU A 49 -2.79 1.09 -0.65
N ILE A 50 -1.56 0.99 -0.19
CA ILE A 50 -0.48 1.90 -0.60
C ILE A 50 0.82 1.14 -0.79
N GLU A 51 1.80 1.79 -1.42
CA GLU A 51 3.13 1.25 -1.63
C GLU A 51 3.96 1.33 -0.35
N VAL A 52 5.09 0.61 -0.33
CA VAL A 52 6.00 0.56 0.82
C VAL A 52 6.45 1.96 1.24
N GLN A 53 6.78 2.83 0.29
CA GLN A 53 7.19 4.20 0.59
C GLN A 53 6.08 4.97 1.28
N GLY A 54 4.85 4.83 0.79
CA GLY A 54 3.68 5.45 1.42
C GLY A 54 3.41 4.89 2.81
N ALA A 55 3.55 3.59 2.99
CA ALA A 55 3.38 2.95 4.29
C ALA A 55 4.40 3.48 5.32
N ARG A 56 5.64 3.73 4.88
CA ARG A 56 6.66 4.34 5.74
C ARG A 56 6.24 5.74 6.18
N GLN A 57 5.73 6.56 5.26
CA GLN A 57 5.24 7.89 5.60
C GLN A 57 4.09 7.83 6.61
N VAL A 58 3.15 6.92 6.41
CA VAL A 58 2.03 6.74 7.34
C VAL A 58 2.53 6.31 8.72
N ARG A 59 3.47 5.36 8.78
CA ARG A 59 4.03 4.89 10.04
C ARG A 59 4.76 6.02 10.78
N ASP A 60 5.48 6.87 10.06
CA ASP A 60 6.21 7.99 10.68
C ASP A 60 5.24 9.01 11.30
N GLN A 61 4.11 9.25 10.68
CA GLN A 61 3.09 10.17 11.18
C GLN A 61 2.16 9.53 12.21
N HIS A 62 1.93 8.23 12.07
CA HIS A 62 1.03 7.46 12.92
C HIS A 62 1.74 6.20 13.41
N PRO A 63 2.56 6.30 14.49
CA PRO A 63 3.32 5.15 14.97
C PRO A 63 2.48 3.93 15.35
N ASP A 64 1.21 4.15 15.66
CA ASP A 64 0.27 3.08 16.03
C ASP A 64 -0.34 2.37 14.82
N ALA A 65 -0.05 2.83 13.61
CA ALA A 65 -0.58 2.20 12.40
C ALA A 65 -0.09 0.76 12.29
N THR A 66 -0.99 -0.14 11.92
CA THR A 66 -0.64 -1.52 11.64
C THR A 66 -0.33 -1.66 10.16
N VAL A 67 0.83 -2.19 9.84
CA VAL A 67 1.27 -2.41 8.46
C VAL A 67 1.22 -3.90 8.16
N ILE A 68 0.50 -4.25 7.10
CA ILE A 68 0.40 -5.62 6.59
C ILE A 68 1.10 -5.64 5.22
N LEU A 69 2.14 -6.44 5.10
CA LEU A 69 2.84 -6.61 3.83
C LEU A 69 2.27 -7.82 3.10
N LEU A 70 1.81 -7.61 1.87
CA LEU A 70 1.40 -8.70 0.99
C LEU A 70 2.57 -9.08 0.11
N VAL A 71 2.92 -10.37 0.09
CA VAL A 71 4.00 -10.88 -0.74
C VAL A 71 3.48 -11.97 -1.67
N PRO A 72 4.03 -12.09 -2.89
CA PRO A 72 3.68 -13.21 -3.75
C PRO A 72 4.24 -14.52 -3.18
N PRO A 73 3.67 -15.69 -3.54
CA PRO A 73 4.17 -16.98 -3.07
C PRO A 73 5.63 -17.25 -3.46
N SER A 74 6.03 -16.77 -4.64
CA SER A 74 7.37 -16.92 -5.16
C SER A 74 7.62 -15.94 -6.30
N ASN A 75 8.88 -15.76 -6.69
CA ASN A 75 9.22 -14.97 -7.88
C ASN A 75 8.67 -15.63 -9.15
N THR A 76 8.65 -16.95 -9.21
CA THR A 76 8.08 -17.69 -10.34
C THR A 76 6.60 -17.39 -10.51
N GLU A 77 5.86 -17.36 -9.43
CA GLU A 77 4.43 -17.05 -9.46
C GLU A 77 4.20 -15.59 -9.84
N LEU A 78 5.01 -14.68 -9.30
CA LEU A 78 4.91 -13.25 -9.67
C LEU A 78 5.18 -13.07 -11.16
N GLU A 79 6.21 -13.72 -11.70
CA GLU A 79 6.51 -13.68 -13.12
C GLU A 79 5.35 -14.19 -13.95
N ALA A 80 4.76 -15.32 -13.56
CA ALA A 80 3.62 -15.91 -14.26
C ALA A 80 2.42 -14.96 -14.28
N ARG A 81 2.14 -14.28 -13.16
CA ARG A 81 1.03 -13.31 -13.07
C ARG A 81 1.28 -12.10 -13.96
N LEU A 82 2.51 -11.59 -13.99
CA LEU A 82 2.85 -10.46 -14.85
C LEU A 82 2.73 -10.80 -16.32
N ARG A 83 3.19 -11.98 -16.72
CA ARG A 83 3.09 -12.44 -18.12
C ARG A 83 1.64 -12.70 -18.51
N ALA A 84 0.84 -13.27 -17.63
CA ALA A 84 -0.58 -13.51 -17.88
C ALA A 84 -1.34 -12.19 -18.08
N ARG A 85 -0.88 -11.10 -17.44
CA ARG A 85 -1.45 -9.76 -17.62
C ARG A 85 -1.02 -9.11 -18.94
N GLY A 86 -0.04 -9.68 -19.65
CA GLY A 86 0.45 -9.17 -20.93
C GLY A 86 1.65 -8.25 -20.84
N ASP A 87 2.34 -8.23 -19.71
CA ASP A 87 3.52 -7.39 -19.55
C ASP A 87 4.67 -7.88 -20.45
N THR A 88 5.50 -6.93 -20.92
CA THR A 88 6.67 -7.24 -21.75
C THR A 88 7.77 -7.90 -20.92
N ASP A 89 8.70 -8.60 -21.58
CA ASP A 89 9.85 -9.22 -20.91
C ASP A 89 10.66 -8.22 -20.10
N GLU A 90 10.89 -7.02 -20.65
CA GLU A 90 11.63 -5.97 -19.98
C GLU A 90 10.89 -5.48 -18.72
N HIS A 91 9.59 -5.31 -18.82
CA HIS A 91 8.76 -4.88 -17.69
C HIS A 91 8.74 -5.94 -16.59
N VAL A 92 8.60 -7.22 -16.97
CA VAL A 92 8.64 -8.34 -16.04
C VAL A 92 9.97 -8.35 -15.27
N ALA A 93 11.10 -8.23 -15.98
CA ALA A 93 12.41 -8.22 -15.35
C ALA A 93 12.55 -7.07 -14.34
N ARG A 94 12.13 -5.87 -14.70
CA ARG A 94 12.18 -4.70 -13.81
C ARG A 94 11.29 -4.90 -12.57
N ARG A 95 10.09 -5.45 -12.77
CA ARG A 95 9.16 -5.68 -11.66
C ARG A 95 9.66 -6.73 -10.68
N LEU A 96 10.33 -7.77 -11.17
CA LEU A 96 10.92 -8.78 -10.30
C LEU A 96 12.00 -8.18 -9.39
N VAL A 97 12.85 -7.32 -9.96
CA VAL A 97 13.90 -6.64 -9.19
C VAL A 97 13.29 -5.67 -8.18
N SER A 98 12.38 -4.81 -8.62
CA SER A 98 11.78 -3.80 -7.73
C SER A 98 10.93 -4.46 -6.63
N SER A 99 10.23 -5.55 -6.94
CA SER A 99 9.46 -6.30 -5.96
C SER A 99 10.34 -6.87 -4.85
N SER A 100 11.50 -7.44 -5.21
CA SER A 100 12.43 -7.97 -4.21
C SER A 100 12.91 -6.88 -3.25
N ALA A 101 13.24 -5.70 -3.78
CA ALA A 101 13.67 -4.56 -2.97
C ALA A 101 12.53 -4.06 -2.07
N GLU A 102 11.33 -3.94 -2.61
CA GLU A 102 10.15 -3.51 -1.86
C GLU A 102 9.82 -4.47 -0.72
N ILE A 103 9.94 -5.78 -0.95
CA ILE A 103 9.68 -6.80 0.06
C ILE A 103 10.69 -6.68 1.20
N GLU A 104 11.96 -6.50 0.90
CA GLU A 104 13.00 -6.34 1.94
C GLU A 104 12.73 -5.12 2.82
N ILE A 105 12.39 -4.00 2.22
CA ILE A 105 12.03 -2.78 2.96
C ILE A 105 10.73 -3.00 3.73
N GLY A 106 9.75 -3.61 3.08
CA GLY A 106 8.44 -3.85 3.68
C GLY A 106 8.50 -4.78 4.88
N LYS A 107 9.39 -5.78 4.87
CA LYS A 107 9.55 -6.69 6.01
C LYS A 107 10.03 -5.98 7.27
N ASP A 108 10.90 -4.99 7.11
CA ASP A 108 11.37 -4.21 8.25
C ASP A 108 10.25 -3.33 8.83
N LEU A 109 9.33 -2.91 7.99
CA LEU A 109 8.23 -2.02 8.35
C LEU A 109 7.00 -2.77 8.88
N ALA A 110 6.76 -3.98 8.37
CA ALA A 110 5.50 -4.69 8.56
C ALA A 110 5.34 -5.26 9.96
N ASN A 111 4.13 -5.16 10.48
CA ASN A 111 3.71 -5.88 11.68
C ASN A 111 3.31 -7.32 11.34
N PHE A 112 2.78 -7.53 10.15
CA PHE A 112 2.34 -8.83 9.65
C PHE A 112 2.74 -8.99 8.20
N VAL A 113 3.11 -10.21 7.82
CA VAL A 113 3.39 -10.58 6.43
C VAL A 113 2.39 -11.63 6.00
N VAL A 114 1.69 -11.38 4.91
CA VAL A 114 0.68 -12.29 4.36
C VAL A 114 1.10 -12.71 2.96
N VAL A 115 1.16 -14.02 2.73
CA VAL A 115 1.44 -14.56 1.40
C VAL A 115 0.15 -14.54 0.59
N ASN A 116 0.16 -13.78 -0.52
CA ASN A 116 -1.00 -13.64 -1.40
C ASN A 116 -1.03 -14.77 -2.42
N ASP A 117 -1.43 -15.95 -1.98
CA ASP A 117 -1.53 -17.13 -2.83
C ASP A 117 -2.93 -17.22 -3.44
N SER A 118 -3.95 -17.44 -2.63
CA SER A 118 -5.34 -17.36 -3.09
C SER A 118 -6.01 -16.12 -2.50
N LEU A 119 -6.89 -15.50 -3.30
CA LEU A 119 -7.63 -14.32 -2.85
C LEU A 119 -8.44 -14.62 -1.60
N GLU A 120 -9.10 -15.76 -1.57
CA GLU A 120 -9.95 -16.16 -0.45
C GLU A 120 -9.16 -16.31 0.84
N GLU A 121 -8.02 -16.99 0.80
CA GLU A 121 -7.16 -17.17 1.96
C GLU A 121 -6.56 -15.85 2.42
N THR A 122 -6.15 -15.00 1.47
CA THR A 122 -5.60 -13.68 1.76
C THR A 122 -6.62 -12.82 2.51
N ILE A 123 -7.86 -12.79 2.03
CA ILE A 123 -8.93 -12.04 2.68
C ILE A 123 -9.17 -12.57 4.09
N THR A 124 -9.23 -13.88 4.27
CA THR A 124 -9.43 -14.50 5.57
C THR A 124 -8.33 -14.11 6.56
N GLN A 125 -7.08 -14.14 6.12
CA GLN A 125 -5.95 -13.77 6.95
C GLN A 125 -5.98 -12.30 7.33
N ILE A 126 -6.28 -11.41 6.38
CA ILE A 126 -6.35 -9.97 6.65
C ILE A 126 -7.49 -9.65 7.63
N LEU A 127 -8.66 -10.25 7.45
CA LEU A 127 -9.76 -10.07 8.39
C LEU A 127 -9.41 -10.54 9.79
N GLY A 128 -8.68 -11.64 9.91
CA GLY A 128 -8.19 -12.13 11.19
C GLY A 128 -7.22 -11.17 11.87
N ILE A 129 -6.33 -10.56 11.09
CA ILE A 129 -5.39 -9.56 11.58
C ILE A 129 -6.14 -8.32 12.08
N ILE A 130 -7.10 -7.83 11.31
CA ILE A 130 -7.89 -6.66 11.69
C ILE A 130 -8.62 -6.93 13.02
N SER A 131 -9.22 -8.11 13.17
CA SER A 131 -9.89 -8.50 14.40
C SER A 131 -8.93 -8.51 15.59
N THR A 132 -7.74 -9.07 15.42
CA THR A 132 -6.70 -9.11 16.45
C THR A 132 -6.26 -7.71 16.87
N VAL A 133 -6.03 -6.83 15.90
CA VAL A 133 -5.61 -5.44 16.16
C VAL A 133 -6.70 -4.69 16.93
N ARG A 134 -7.96 -4.86 16.55
CA ARG A 134 -9.08 -4.21 17.26
C ARG A 134 -9.15 -4.68 18.70
N GLN A 135 -8.98 -5.96 18.97
CA GLN A 135 -9.00 -6.51 20.32
C GLN A 135 -7.87 -5.95 21.18
N SER A 136 -6.70 -5.72 20.61
CA SER A 136 -5.55 -5.19 21.34
C SER A 136 -5.71 -3.72 21.74
N ARG A 137 -6.63 -3.01 21.09
CA ARG A 137 -6.93 -1.59 21.40
C ARG A 137 -7.97 -1.42 22.49
N ASP A 138 -8.72 -2.47 22.77
CA ASP A 138 -9.70 -2.50 23.85
C ASP A 138 -9.02 -2.92 25.16
#